data_fa06366740fa4f7f2c8a1614ee775891
#
_entry.id   fa06366740fa4f7f2c8a1614ee775891
#
_cell.length_a   1.000
_cell.length_b   1.000
_cell.length_c   1.000
_cell.angle_alpha   90.00
_cell.angle_beta   90.00
_cell.angle_gamma   90.00
#
_symmetry.space_group_name_H-M   'P 1'
#
loop_
_entity.id
_entity.type
_entity.pdbx_description
1 polymer ?
#
loop_
_entity_poly.entity_id
_entity_poly.type
_entity_poly.pdbx_seq_one_letter_code
_entity_poly.pdbx_strand_id
1 'polypeptide(L)'
;MGLSSCLALSLLLHVGSVHQKPGFNNVNPGLGISCAYTENVSISTGAYYNSERKMSAYASAEYSVPLVWGTRAGVVVGAVTGYKLAPVVPTVSLALHTPTWEGIGATVVMVPQTKWNSGVLHLILSRSF
;
A
#
# COMPACT_ATOMS: atom_id res chain seq x y z
N MET A 1 -2.82 -15.17 16.01
CA MET A 1 -2.91 -13.70 16.09
C MET A 1 -4.22 -13.25 15.48
N GLY A 2 -4.88 -12.31 16.10
CA GLY A 2 -6.13 -11.72 15.61
C GLY A 2 -6.09 -10.20 15.73
N LEU A 3 -7.22 -9.56 15.40
CA LEU A 3 -7.33 -8.10 15.49
C LEU A 3 -7.08 -7.57 16.89
N SER A 4 -7.36 -8.35 17.92
CA SER A 4 -7.08 -7.99 19.31
C SER A 4 -5.58 -7.82 19.60
N SER A 5 -4.70 -8.34 18.74
CA SER A 5 -3.24 -8.17 18.88
C SER A 5 -2.72 -6.93 18.18
N CYS A 6 -3.58 -6.15 17.52
CA CYS A 6 -3.15 -4.93 16.85
C CYS A 6 -2.83 -3.83 17.87
N LEU A 7 -1.67 -3.21 17.75
CA LEU A 7 -1.35 -1.98 18.46
C LEU A 7 -2.13 -0.79 17.88
N ALA A 8 -2.35 -0.79 16.57
CA ALA A 8 -3.11 0.25 15.88
C ALA A 8 -3.81 -0.35 14.66
N LEU A 9 -5.07 -0.03 14.52
CA LEU A 9 -5.89 -0.41 13.39
C LEU A 9 -6.17 0.83 12.54
N SER A 10 -6.01 0.72 11.23
CA SER A 10 -6.24 1.84 10.30
C SER A 10 -7.13 1.40 9.15
N LEU A 11 -7.98 2.31 8.70
CA LEU A 11 -8.71 2.20 7.45
C LEU A 11 -7.86 2.84 6.35
N LEU A 12 -7.76 2.17 5.21
CA LEU A 12 -6.98 2.64 4.06
C LEU A 12 -7.92 3.01 2.92
N LEU A 13 -7.70 4.17 2.33
CA LEU A 13 -8.39 4.61 1.12
C LEU A 13 -7.36 4.72 0.01
N HIS A 14 -7.46 3.85 -0.99
CA HIS A 14 -6.65 3.94 -2.19
C HIS A 14 -7.21 5.03 -3.09
N VAL A 15 -6.34 5.87 -3.64
CA VAL A 15 -6.74 7.06 -4.40
C VAL A 15 -6.33 6.93 -5.85
N GLY A 16 -5.04 6.89 -6.11
CA GLY A 16 -4.55 6.91 -7.47
C GLY A 16 -3.06 6.67 -7.55
N SER A 17 -2.55 6.74 -8.77
CA SER A 17 -1.15 6.43 -9.03
C SER A 17 -0.63 7.24 -10.22
N VAL A 18 0.69 7.25 -10.35
CA VAL A 18 1.40 7.77 -11.51
C VAL A 18 2.34 6.69 -12.01
N HIS A 19 2.27 6.37 -13.29
CA HIS A 19 3.09 5.34 -13.93
C HIS A 19 4.16 6.00 -14.80
N GLN A 20 5.34 5.38 -14.87
CA GLN A 20 6.40 5.84 -15.78
C GLN A 20 6.04 5.56 -17.24
N LYS A 21 5.34 4.45 -17.52
CA LYS A 21 4.92 4.09 -18.86
C LYS A 21 3.49 4.57 -19.09
N PRO A 22 3.14 5.01 -20.34
CA PRO A 22 1.77 5.44 -20.66
C PRO A 22 0.81 4.26 -20.77
N GLY A 23 -0.49 4.56 -20.81
CA GLY A 23 -1.54 3.59 -21.07
C GLY A 23 -2.12 2.91 -19.83
N PHE A 24 -1.58 3.17 -18.64
CA PHE A 24 -2.12 2.63 -17.40
C PHE A 24 -3.15 3.56 -16.80
N ASN A 25 -4.10 2.97 -16.08
CA ASN A 25 -5.11 3.73 -15.34
C ASN A 25 -4.50 4.27 -14.05
N ASN A 26 -4.60 5.58 -13.86
CA ASN A 26 -4.07 6.27 -12.68
C ASN A 26 -5.13 6.57 -11.62
N VAL A 27 -6.39 6.24 -11.87
CA VAL A 27 -7.47 6.39 -10.89
C VAL A 27 -7.77 5.04 -10.28
N ASN A 28 -7.36 4.85 -9.02
CA ASN A 28 -7.31 3.53 -8.39
C ASN A 28 -8.06 3.52 -7.06
N PRO A 29 -9.38 3.77 -7.06
CA PRO A 29 -10.14 3.78 -5.83
C PRO A 29 -10.17 2.39 -5.18
N GLY A 30 -10.12 2.36 -3.86
CA GLY A 30 -10.18 1.11 -3.14
C GLY A 30 -10.19 1.32 -1.63
N LEU A 31 -10.45 0.23 -0.92
CA LEU A 31 -10.50 0.22 0.54
C LEU A 31 -9.66 -0.92 1.07
N GLY A 32 -9.05 -0.69 2.22
CA GLY A 32 -8.30 -1.70 2.93
C GLY A 32 -8.25 -1.44 4.42
N ILE A 33 -7.66 -2.37 5.13
CA ILE A 33 -7.38 -2.24 6.55
C ILE A 33 -5.93 -2.60 6.81
N SER A 34 -5.34 -1.97 7.82
CA SER A 34 -3.98 -2.23 8.25
C SER A 34 -3.95 -2.41 9.75
N CYS A 35 -3.16 -3.38 10.19
CA CYS A 35 -2.96 -3.69 11.59
C CYS A 35 -1.47 -3.63 11.91
N ALA A 36 -1.09 -2.73 12.83
CA ALA A 36 0.26 -2.67 13.34
C ALA A 36 0.41 -3.67 14.50
N TYR A 37 1.18 -4.71 14.30
CA TYR A 37 1.44 -5.72 15.34
C TYR A 37 2.59 -5.31 16.26
N THR A 38 3.57 -4.59 15.73
CA THR A 38 4.68 -4.00 16.49
C THR A 38 4.89 -2.56 16.03
N GLU A 39 5.82 -1.86 16.64
CA GLU A 39 6.19 -0.52 16.19
C GLU A 39 6.74 -0.49 14.75
N ASN A 40 7.26 -1.61 14.28
CA ASN A 40 7.93 -1.70 12.98
C ASN A 40 7.19 -2.57 11.97
N VAL A 41 6.29 -3.47 12.41
CA VAL A 41 5.65 -4.46 11.54
C VAL A 41 4.15 -4.22 11.48
N SER A 42 3.62 -4.11 10.25
CA SER A 42 2.19 -4.03 10.00
C SER A 42 1.79 -5.00 8.90
N ILE A 43 0.52 -5.39 8.92
CA ILE A 43 -0.10 -6.26 7.91
C ILE A 43 -1.32 -5.54 7.38
N SER A 44 -1.49 -5.57 6.06
CA SER A 44 -2.60 -4.91 5.39
C SER A 44 -3.28 -5.84 4.41
N THR A 45 -4.56 -5.63 4.21
CA THR A 45 -5.35 -6.31 3.19
C THR A 45 -6.41 -5.37 2.65
N GLY A 46 -6.81 -5.56 1.41
CA GLY A 46 -7.82 -4.72 0.80
C GLY A 46 -8.08 -5.07 -0.64
N ALA A 47 -8.80 -4.17 -1.31
CA ALA A 47 -9.12 -4.29 -2.72
C ALA A 47 -9.13 -2.90 -3.36
N TYR A 48 -8.72 -2.82 -4.62
CA TYR A 48 -8.72 -1.56 -5.37
C TYR A 48 -8.88 -1.81 -6.87
N TYR A 49 -9.30 -0.76 -7.57
CA TYR A 49 -9.37 -0.76 -9.03
C TYR A 49 -7.98 -0.48 -9.58
N ASN A 50 -7.39 -1.43 -10.31
CA ASN A 50 -5.98 -1.41 -10.63
C ASN A 50 -5.64 -0.65 -11.90
N SER A 51 -4.34 -0.60 -12.23
CA SER A 51 -3.81 0.08 -13.40
C SER A 51 -4.22 -0.56 -14.73
N GLU A 52 -4.68 -1.80 -14.71
CA GLU A 52 -5.19 -2.52 -15.89
C GLU A 52 -6.72 -2.52 -15.98
N ARG A 53 -7.37 -1.65 -15.20
CA ARG A 53 -8.83 -1.47 -15.16
C ARG A 53 -9.58 -2.72 -14.72
N LYS A 54 -9.04 -3.42 -13.73
CA LYS A 54 -9.63 -4.59 -13.10
C LYS A 54 -9.58 -4.46 -11.59
N MET A 55 -10.41 -5.21 -10.89
CA MET A 55 -10.34 -5.25 -9.43
C MET A 55 -9.20 -6.14 -8.97
N SER A 56 -8.43 -5.65 -8.00
CA SER A 56 -7.39 -6.39 -7.33
C SER A 56 -7.74 -6.57 -5.87
N ALA A 57 -7.44 -7.74 -5.33
CA ALA A 57 -7.36 -7.98 -3.88
C ALA A 57 -5.88 -8.16 -3.53
N TYR A 58 -5.49 -7.69 -2.36
CA TYR A 58 -4.09 -7.79 -1.93
C TYR A 58 -3.98 -8.15 -0.46
N ALA A 59 -2.83 -8.71 -0.11
CA ALA A 59 -2.37 -8.89 1.26
C ALA A 59 -0.88 -8.57 1.29
N SER A 60 -0.45 -7.83 2.29
CA SER A 60 0.94 -7.39 2.39
C SER A 60 1.40 -7.26 3.84
N ALA A 61 2.71 -7.31 4.02
CA ALA A 61 3.38 -7.02 5.28
C ALA A 61 4.42 -5.95 5.04
N GLU A 62 4.56 -5.04 5.99
CA GLU A 62 5.52 -3.96 5.93
C GLU A 62 6.42 -3.97 7.15
N TYR A 63 7.73 -3.78 6.92
CA TYR A 63 8.68 -3.40 7.95
C TYR A 63 9.06 -1.94 7.74
N SER A 64 8.79 -1.08 8.72
CA SER A 64 9.04 0.35 8.62
C SER A 64 9.85 0.86 9.80
N VAL A 65 10.56 1.97 9.58
CA VAL A 65 11.36 2.63 10.58
C VAL A 65 11.03 4.13 10.61
N PRO A 66 11.10 4.77 11.78
CA PRO A 66 10.87 6.20 11.86
C PRO A 66 12.01 6.98 11.19
N LEU A 67 11.65 8.06 10.55
CA LEU A 67 12.57 9.05 9.99
C LEU A 67 12.37 10.38 10.73
N VAL A 68 12.91 11.46 10.16
CA VAL A 68 12.78 12.81 10.72
C VAL A 68 11.33 13.31 10.61
N TRP A 69 10.95 14.20 11.51
CA TRP A 69 9.66 14.93 11.49
C TRP A 69 8.42 14.04 11.53
N GLY A 70 8.50 12.89 12.18
CA GLY A 70 7.36 12.00 12.33
C GLY A 70 7.02 11.19 11.07
N THR A 71 7.85 11.25 10.03
CA THR A 71 7.70 10.40 8.85
C THR A 71 8.23 9.00 9.12
N ARG A 72 7.83 8.03 8.28
CA ARG A 72 8.32 6.65 8.34
C ARG A 72 8.59 6.16 6.93
N ALA A 73 9.57 5.27 6.81
CA ALA A 73 9.85 4.59 5.55
C ALA A 73 9.87 3.08 5.77
N GLY A 74 9.39 2.33 4.79
CA GLY A 74 9.30 0.89 4.93
C GLY A 74 9.49 0.14 3.64
N VAL A 75 9.68 -1.17 3.78
CA VAL A 75 9.66 -2.15 2.70
C VAL A 75 8.40 -2.96 2.84
N VAL A 76 7.65 -3.08 1.75
CA VAL A 76 6.38 -3.80 1.70
C VAL A 76 6.55 -5.03 0.82
N VAL A 77 6.18 -6.18 1.34
CA VAL A 77 6.14 -7.43 0.57
C VAL A 77 4.73 -7.99 0.63
N GLY A 78 4.27 -8.57 -0.46
CA GLY A 78 2.92 -9.09 -0.48
C GLY A 78 2.58 -9.79 -1.78
N ALA A 79 1.28 -9.92 -2.00
CA ALA A 79 0.71 -10.52 -3.19
C ALA A 79 -0.55 -9.78 -3.60
N VAL A 80 -0.81 -9.72 -4.89
CA VAL A 80 -1.95 -9.02 -5.47
C VAL A 80 -2.53 -9.83 -6.63
N THR A 81 -3.85 -9.75 -6.79
CA THR A 81 -4.59 -10.38 -7.89
C THR A 81 -5.00 -9.35 -8.93
N GLY A 82 -5.59 -9.81 -10.03
CA GLY A 82 -6.24 -8.94 -11.00
C GLY A 82 -5.35 -8.39 -12.10
N TYR A 83 -4.13 -8.87 -12.22
CA TYR A 83 -3.22 -8.46 -13.29
C TYR A 83 -3.05 -9.56 -14.33
N LYS A 84 -2.75 -9.15 -15.59
CA LYS A 84 -2.56 -10.09 -16.71
C LYS A 84 -1.37 -11.02 -16.52
N LEU A 85 -0.37 -10.57 -15.78
CA LEU A 85 0.90 -11.29 -15.62
C LEU A 85 0.69 -12.70 -15.04
N ALA A 86 -0.13 -12.80 -14.00
CA ALA A 86 -0.42 -14.07 -13.34
C ALA A 86 -1.67 -13.93 -12.47
N PRO A 87 -2.33 -15.06 -12.07
CA PRO A 87 -3.47 -14.99 -11.14
C PRO A 87 -3.14 -14.35 -9.81
N VAL A 88 -1.92 -14.57 -9.30
CA VAL A 88 -1.40 -13.93 -8.10
C VAL A 88 0.02 -13.44 -8.40
N VAL A 89 0.26 -12.17 -8.16
CA VAL A 89 1.57 -11.55 -8.43
C VAL A 89 2.23 -11.18 -7.11
N PRO A 90 3.43 -11.70 -6.82
CA PRO A 90 4.20 -11.25 -5.67
C PRO A 90 4.65 -9.80 -5.87
N THR A 91 4.68 -9.03 -4.79
CA THR A 91 5.04 -7.61 -4.84
C THR A 91 6.12 -7.29 -3.83
N VAL A 92 7.02 -6.39 -4.21
CA VAL A 92 7.99 -5.75 -3.31
C VAL A 92 7.97 -4.27 -3.65
N SER A 93 7.77 -3.43 -2.65
CA SER A 93 7.71 -1.99 -2.85
C SER A 93 8.28 -1.24 -1.65
N LEU A 94 8.53 0.05 -1.84
CA LEU A 94 8.92 0.97 -0.79
C LEU A 94 7.70 1.80 -0.41
N ALA A 95 7.60 2.18 0.87
CA ALA A 95 6.54 3.04 1.35
C ALA A 95 7.12 4.21 2.12
N LEU A 96 6.54 5.38 1.92
CA LEU A 96 6.87 6.58 2.68
C LEU A 96 5.57 7.10 3.30
N HIS A 97 5.55 7.18 4.64
CA HIS A 97 4.39 7.61 5.39
C HIS A 97 4.59 9.02 5.92
N THR A 98 3.57 9.86 5.80
CA THR A 98 3.56 11.17 6.43
C THR A 98 3.30 11.05 7.93
N PRO A 99 3.61 12.09 8.71
CA PRO A 99 3.07 12.20 10.07
C PRO A 99 1.53 12.17 9.99
N THR A 100 0.91 11.66 11.04
CA THR A 100 -0.54 11.69 11.13
C THR A 100 -1.00 12.96 11.85
N TRP A 101 -2.14 13.49 11.41
CA TRP A 101 -2.80 14.61 12.04
C TRP A 101 -4.24 14.19 12.35
N GLU A 102 -4.58 14.17 13.63
CA GLU A 102 -5.87 13.66 14.11
C GLU A 102 -6.21 12.26 13.57
N GLY A 103 -5.20 11.40 13.53
CA GLY A 103 -5.34 10.04 13.04
C GLY A 103 -5.35 9.90 11.52
N ILE A 104 -5.25 10.99 10.77
CA ILE A 104 -5.25 10.96 9.29
C ILE A 104 -3.82 11.11 8.80
N GLY A 105 -3.43 10.27 7.88
CA GLY A 105 -2.13 10.31 7.23
C GLY A 105 -2.20 9.92 5.77
N ALA A 106 -1.05 10.00 5.10
CA ALA A 106 -0.92 9.59 3.71
C ALA A 106 0.31 8.70 3.54
N THR A 107 0.25 7.80 2.58
CA THR A 107 1.34 6.91 2.23
C THR A 107 1.54 6.95 0.73
N VAL A 108 2.78 7.10 0.30
CA VAL A 108 3.18 6.91 -1.09
C VAL A 108 3.90 5.57 -1.17
N VAL A 109 3.37 4.67 -1.98
CA VAL A 109 3.99 3.38 -2.26
C VAL A 109 4.71 3.48 -3.60
N MET A 110 5.97 3.12 -3.62
CA MET A 110 6.81 3.17 -4.81
C MET A 110 7.13 1.75 -5.26
N VAL A 111 6.66 1.40 -6.46
CA VAL A 111 6.99 0.13 -7.11
C VAL A 111 8.06 0.43 -8.15
N PRO A 112 9.26 -0.17 -8.02
CA PRO A 112 10.33 0.09 -8.98
C PRO A 112 9.99 -0.50 -10.35
N GLN A 113 10.47 0.17 -11.40
CA GLN A 113 10.33 -0.33 -12.76
C GLN A 113 11.20 -1.58 -12.96
N THR A 114 10.59 -2.60 -13.57
CA THR A 114 11.30 -3.80 -13.99
C THR A 114 10.96 -4.07 -15.46
N LYS A 115 11.56 -5.10 -16.05
CA LYS A 115 11.18 -5.50 -17.42
C LYS A 115 9.75 -6.04 -17.49
N TRP A 116 9.15 -6.38 -16.35
CA TRP A 116 7.80 -6.94 -16.27
C TRP A 116 6.73 -5.91 -15.95
N ASN A 117 7.09 -4.77 -15.34
CA ASN A 117 6.12 -3.76 -14.91
C ASN A 117 6.68 -2.35 -15.03
N SER A 118 5.76 -1.40 -15.17
CA SER A 118 6.07 0.03 -15.07
C SER A 118 6.42 0.41 -13.63
N GLY A 119 7.27 1.41 -13.47
CA GLY A 119 7.44 2.06 -12.18
C GLY A 119 6.17 2.83 -11.82
N VAL A 120 5.77 2.79 -10.55
CA VAL A 120 4.51 3.36 -10.06
C VAL A 120 4.74 4.09 -8.74
N LEU A 121 4.13 5.26 -8.60
CA LEU A 121 3.87 5.91 -7.33
C LEU A 121 2.37 5.81 -7.05
N HIS A 122 2.00 5.21 -5.93
CA HIS A 122 0.61 4.97 -5.55
C HIS A 122 0.30 5.69 -4.24
N LEU A 123 -0.79 6.45 -4.22
CA LEU A 123 -1.21 7.24 -3.06
C LEU A 123 -2.31 6.51 -2.27
N ILE A 124 -2.10 6.40 -0.98
CA ILE A 124 -3.07 5.85 -0.03
C ILE A 124 -3.28 6.86 1.09
N LEU A 125 -4.52 7.14 1.44
CA LEU A 125 -4.88 7.88 2.63
C LEU A 125 -5.24 6.91 3.75
N SER A 126 -4.94 7.25 4.99
CA SER A 126 -5.21 6.38 6.13
C SER A 126 -5.92 7.12 7.25
N ARG A 127 -6.75 6.40 7.98
CA ARG A 127 -7.36 6.84 9.22
C ARG A 127 -7.09 5.82 10.31
N SER A 128 -6.38 6.24 11.34
CA SER A 128 -6.09 5.39 12.51
C SER A 128 -7.20 5.51 13.55
N PHE A 129 -7.44 4.43 14.24
CA PHE A 129 -8.44 4.35 15.30
C PHE A 129 -7.84 4.05 16.67
#